data_5948015c33066cb84477afa69e1b9ba1
#
_entry.id   5948015c33066cb84477afa69e1b9ba1
#
_cell.length_a   1.000
_cell.length_b   1.000
_cell.length_c   1.000
_cell.angle_alpha   90.00
_cell.angle_beta   90.00
_cell.angle_gamma   90.00
#
_symmetry.space_group_name_H-M   'P 1'
#
loop_
_entity.id
_entity.type
_entity.pdbx_description
1 polymer ?
#
loop_
_entity_poly.entity_id
_entity_poly.type
_entity_poly.pdbx_seq_one_letter_code
_entity_poly.pdbx_strand_id
1 'polypeptide(L)'
;MAKKETTEEMMKLDDVSPDDIDFKEQLFASDCSVIFLVAVRGQQCVMKVHHGRGPPLSYERKDRELDIHVLESTAYRRLKARGVCDKGIVPQFLGTMDKFDPKLCQPHLKKFLEDEYPPSALFLEYIPNMEMINIHNYTEVRMNNLLLGIHEIHKAGVEHNDIRHRNMLIVKDDPNPDRVVWIDFNRANTYDEHHMTDKQKVLIAEEEESMEGFKMYMDEDVRNGKLDKAYIFYCT
;
A
#
# COMPACT_ATOMS: atom_id res chain seq x y z
N MET A 1 1.79 -29.01 -24.83
CA MET A 1 2.50 -27.74 -25.11
C MET A 1 1.80 -26.67 -24.34
N ALA A 2 2.26 -26.36 -23.14
CA ALA A 2 1.71 -25.28 -22.33
C ALA A 2 2.17 -23.94 -22.92
N LYS A 3 1.26 -23.05 -23.29
CA LYS A 3 1.56 -21.67 -23.62
C LYS A 3 2.16 -21.02 -22.37
N LYS A 4 3.42 -20.60 -22.43
CA LYS A 4 3.97 -19.61 -21.52
C LYS A 4 3.12 -18.33 -21.71
N GLU A 5 2.27 -18.01 -20.76
CA GLU A 5 1.78 -16.65 -20.61
C GLU A 5 3.00 -15.79 -20.29
N THR A 6 3.41 -15.00 -21.27
CA THR A 6 4.35 -13.90 -21.06
C THR A 6 3.62 -12.92 -20.15
N THR A 7 4.10 -12.81 -18.93
CA THR A 7 3.75 -11.67 -18.06
C THR A 7 4.14 -10.42 -18.85
N GLU A 8 3.17 -9.66 -19.34
CA GLU A 8 3.44 -8.36 -19.96
C GLU A 8 4.12 -7.52 -18.88
N GLU A 9 5.34 -7.08 -19.14
CA GLU A 9 6.09 -6.21 -18.24
C GLU A 9 5.31 -4.89 -18.12
N MET A 10 4.79 -4.58 -16.93
CA MET A 10 4.01 -3.37 -16.71
C MET A 10 4.89 -2.15 -16.98
N MET A 11 4.39 -1.26 -17.87
CA MET A 11 5.11 -0.04 -18.22
C MET A 11 5.30 0.86 -17.01
N LYS A 12 6.48 1.42 -16.88
CA LYS A 12 6.77 2.50 -15.95
C LYS A 12 6.02 3.75 -16.41
N LEU A 13 5.25 4.33 -15.51
CA LEU A 13 4.45 5.54 -15.76
C LEU A 13 5.24 6.78 -15.30
N ASP A 14 6.30 7.09 -16.05
CA ASP A 14 7.03 8.35 -15.88
C ASP A 14 6.31 9.47 -16.65
N ASP A 15 6.36 10.68 -16.12
CA ASP A 15 5.83 11.91 -16.73
C ASP A 15 4.34 11.81 -17.17
N VAL A 16 3.51 11.21 -16.30
CA VAL A 16 2.05 11.16 -16.51
C VAL A 16 1.47 12.56 -16.38
N SER A 17 0.67 12.95 -17.37
CA SER A 17 -0.15 14.17 -17.33
C SER A 17 -1.62 13.84 -17.08
N PRO A 18 -2.44 14.79 -16.60
CA PRO A 18 -3.88 14.59 -16.45
C PRO A 18 -4.58 14.11 -17.74
N ASP A 19 -4.12 14.53 -18.90
CA ASP A 19 -4.70 14.15 -20.20
C ASP A 19 -4.42 12.69 -20.59
N ASP A 20 -3.42 12.05 -19.96
CA ASP A 20 -3.11 10.63 -20.18
C ASP A 20 -4.07 9.68 -19.43
N ILE A 21 -4.94 10.21 -18.54
CA ILE A 21 -5.70 9.42 -17.58
C ILE A 21 -7.15 9.23 -18.04
N ASP A 22 -7.54 7.99 -18.24
CA ASP A 22 -8.92 7.60 -18.47
C ASP A 22 -9.51 6.98 -17.18
N PHE A 23 -10.33 7.74 -16.47
CA PHE A 23 -10.97 7.29 -15.23
C PHE A 23 -12.05 6.26 -15.53
N LYS A 24 -11.99 5.10 -14.86
CA LYS A 24 -12.94 4.00 -15.03
C LYS A 24 -13.93 3.90 -13.88
N GLU A 25 -13.42 3.87 -12.65
CA GLU A 25 -14.21 3.65 -11.44
C GLU A 25 -13.52 4.27 -10.22
N GLN A 26 -14.33 4.80 -9.28
CA GLN A 26 -13.83 5.15 -7.95
C GLN A 26 -13.92 3.92 -7.04
N LEU A 27 -12.78 3.38 -6.65
CA LEU A 27 -12.70 2.18 -5.84
C LEU A 27 -12.90 2.47 -4.34
N PHE A 28 -12.37 3.61 -3.87
CA PHE A 28 -12.44 3.96 -2.44
C PHE A 28 -12.27 5.48 -2.25
N ALA A 29 -12.81 6.00 -1.15
CA ALA A 29 -12.57 7.37 -0.69
C ALA A 29 -12.52 7.42 0.83
N SER A 30 -11.56 8.19 1.36
CA SER A 30 -11.42 8.53 2.79
C SER A 30 -11.20 10.04 2.93
N ASP A 31 -10.95 10.50 4.15
CA ASP A 31 -10.56 11.90 4.38
C ASP A 31 -9.13 12.21 3.93
N CYS A 32 -8.29 11.18 3.77
CA CYS A 32 -6.89 11.34 3.42
C CYS A 32 -6.61 11.15 1.93
N SER A 33 -7.41 10.33 1.23
CA SER A 33 -7.16 9.98 -0.17
C SER A 33 -8.40 9.48 -0.89
N VAL A 34 -8.34 9.51 -2.23
CA VAL A 34 -9.30 8.84 -3.11
C VAL A 34 -8.56 7.89 -4.04
N ILE A 35 -9.11 6.70 -4.24
CA ILE A 35 -8.52 5.64 -5.04
C ILE A 35 -9.41 5.37 -6.25
N PHE A 36 -8.83 5.40 -7.45
CA PHE A 36 -9.50 5.14 -8.71
C PHE A 36 -8.87 3.96 -9.45
N LEU A 37 -9.70 3.21 -10.14
CA LEU A 37 -9.27 2.41 -11.28
C LEU A 37 -9.20 3.35 -12.49
N VAL A 38 -8.03 3.39 -13.11
CA VAL A 38 -7.78 4.22 -14.30
C VAL A 38 -7.11 3.41 -15.39
N ALA A 39 -7.13 3.92 -16.63
CA ALA A 39 -6.21 3.49 -17.67
C ALA A 39 -5.29 4.65 -18.03
N VAL A 40 -3.98 4.41 -17.98
CA VAL A 40 -2.95 5.38 -18.38
C VAL A 40 -2.21 4.82 -19.58
N ARG A 41 -2.26 5.52 -20.71
CA ARG A 41 -1.65 5.06 -21.97
C ARG A 41 -2.07 3.64 -22.36
N GLY A 42 -3.34 3.27 -22.04
CA GLY A 42 -3.91 1.95 -22.32
C GLY A 42 -3.65 0.88 -21.26
N GLN A 43 -2.79 1.14 -20.26
CA GLN A 43 -2.53 0.22 -19.16
C GLN A 43 -3.49 0.50 -17.99
N GLN A 44 -4.23 -0.51 -17.53
CA GLN A 44 -5.04 -0.42 -16.31
C GLN A 44 -4.14 -0.37 -15.07
N CYS A 45 -4.44 0.55 -14.16
CA CYS A 45 -3.75 0.68 -12.89
C CYS A 45 -4.63 1.35 -11.83
N VAL A 46 -4.18 1.32 -10.59
CA VAL A 46 -4.74 2.10 -9.49
C VAL A 46 -4.07 3.47 -9.47
N MET A 47 -4.87 4.53 -9.41
CA MET A 47 -4.44 5.89 -9.10
C MET A 47 -4.92 6.25 -7.70
N LYS A 48 -4.00 6.41 -6.74
CA LYS A 48 -4.30 6.87 -5.38
C LYS A 48 -3.91 8.34 -5.26
N VAL A 49 -4.90 9.19 -5.05
CA VAL A 49 -4.75 10.65 -4.98
C VAL A 49 -4.78 11.08 -3.51
N HIS A 50 -3.76 11.80 -3.08
CA HIS A 50 -3.66 12.39 -1.75
C HIS A 50 -3.90 13.89 -1.78
N HIS A 51 -4.50 14.42 -0.72
CA HIS A 51 -4.58 15.86 -0.50
C HIS A 51 -3.18 16.46 -0.40
N GLY A 52 -3.00 17.64 -1.01
CA GLY A 52 -1.73 18.35 -0.96
C GLY A 52 -1.41 18.85 0.45
N ARG A 53 -0.13 18.86 0.78
CA ARG A 53 0.38 19.41 2.03
C ARG A 53 1.26 20.63 1.77
N GLY A 54 1.10 21.67 2.61
CA GLY A 54 1.97 22.85 2.63
C GLY A 54 3.32 22.59 3.31
N PRO A 55 4.16 23.62 3.36
CA PRO A 55 5.44 23.53 4.06
C PRO A 55 5.23 23.19 5.54
N PRO A 56 6.21 22.52 6.19
CA PRO A 56 6.12 22.18 7.59
C PRO A 56 5.90 23.44 8.46
N LEU A 57 5.00 23.33 9.42
CA LEU A 57 4.73 24.38 10.37
C LEU A 57 5.84 24.50 11.42
N SER A 58 6.03 25.68 12.02
CA SER A 58 7.15 25.95 12.94
C SER A 58 7.18 25.06 14.20
N TYR A 59 6.02 24.51 14.60
CA TYR A 59 5.87 23.63 15.75
C TYR A 59 5.93 22.15 15.40
N GLU A 60 5.99 21.81 14.11
CA GLU A 60 6.09 20.41 13.67
C GLU A 60 7.53 19.88 13.82
N ARG A 61 7.61 18.59 14.05
CA ARG A 61 8.89 17.91 14.15
C ARG A 61 9.60 17.91 12.79
N LYS A 62 10.81 18.44 12.76
CA LYS A 62 11.63 18.52 11.53
C LYS A 62 12.28 17.21 11.13
N ASP A 63 12.31 16.24 12.05
CA ASP A 63 12.92 14.91 11.86
C ASP A 63 11.93 13.84 11.37
N ARG A 64 10.69 14.24 11.04
CA ARG A 64 9.65 13.34 10.57
C ARG A 64 8.93 13.93 9.35
N GLU A 65 8.83 13.13 8.29
CA GLU A 65 7.94 13.44 7.17
C GLU A 65 6.48 13.28 7.62
N LEU A 66 5.63 14.20 7.19
CA LEU A 66 4.21 14.21 7.51
C LEU A 66 3.33 14.26 6.25
N ASP A 67 3.93 14.45 5.08
CA ASP A 67 3.21 14.38 3.80
C ASP A 67 2.97 12.90 3.44
N ILE A 68 1.71 12.52 3.47
CA ILE A 68 1.26 11.15 3.23
C ILE A 68 1.70 10.64 1.86
N HIS A 69 1.65 11.50 0.83
CA HIS A 69 2.10 11.14 -0.51
C HIS A 69 3.61 10.88 -0.54
N VAL A 70 4.39 11.71 0.14
CA VAL A 70 5.85 11.53 0.23
C VAL A 70 6.18 10.24 0.98
N LEU A 71 5.52 9.97 2.11
CA LEU A 71 5.72 8.74 2.88
C LEU A 71 5.44 7.51 2.01
N GLU A 72 4.27 7.43 1.40
CA GLU A 72 3.84 6.28 0.63
C GLU A 72 4.67 6.08 -0.66
N SER A 73 4.90 7.15 -1.41
CA SER A 73 5.69 7.07 -2.65
C SER A 73 7.17 6.71 -2.38
N THR A 74 7.74 7.18 -1.26
CA THR A 74 9.11 6.83 -0.86
C THR A 74 9.21 5.36 -0.49
N ALA A 75 8.23 4.84 0.27
CA ALA A 75 8.16 3.42 0.61
C ALA A 75 8.06 2.55 -0.66
N TYR A 76 7.13 2.83 -1.56
CA TYR A 76 6.99 2.05 -2.80
C TYR A 76 8.22 2.13 -3.71
N ARG A 77 8.87 3.30 -3.85
CA ARG A 77 10.13 3.41 -4.60
C ARG A 77 11.23 2.53 -4.00
N ARG A 78 11.34 2.49 -2.67
CA ARG A 78 12.29 1.62 -1.97
C ARG A 78 11.97 0.14 -2.18
N LEU A 79 10.72 -0.26 -1.99
CA LEU A 79 10.26 -1.64 -2.16
C LEU A 79 10.50 -2.14 -3.59
N LYS A 80 10.23 -1.30 -4.60
CA LYS A 80 10.54 -1.60 -6.00
C LYS A 80 12.04 -1.75 -6.22
N ALA A 81 12.85 -0.81 -5.73
CA ALA A 81 14.30 -0.84 -5.90
C ALA A 81 14.95 -2.09 -5.23
N ARG A 82 14.29 -2.68 -4.22
CA ARG A 82 14.73 -3.89 -3.51
C ARG A 82 14.05 -5.17 -4.03
N GLY A 83 13.28 -5.09 -5.12
CA GLY A 83 12.63 -6.23 -5.74
C GLY A 83 11.47 -6.84 -4.93
N VAL A 84 10.94 -6.13 -3.91
CA VAL A 84 9.82 -6.62 -3.10
C VAL A 84 8.53 -6.62 -3.93
N CYS A 85 8.34 -5.61 -4.81
CA CYS A 85 7.23 -5.59 -5.76
C CYS A 85 7.27 -6.81 -6.69
N ASP A 86 8.45 -7.19 -7.21
CA ASP A 86 8.61 -8.31 -8.14
C ASP A 86 8.32 -9.68 -7.50
N LYS A 87 8.38 -9.75 -6.18
CA LYS A 87 7.95 -10.94 -5.41
C LYS A 87 6.44 -11.03 -5.24
N GLY A 88 5.67 -10.02 -5.67
CA GLY A 88 4.21 -9.96 -5.51
C GLY A 88 3.74 -9.76 -4.08
N ILE A 89 4.64 -9.36 -3.16
CA ILE A 89 4.35 -9.08 -1.74
C ILE A 89 3.57 -7.77 -1.59
N VAL A 90 3.85 -6.81 -2.48
CA VAL A 90 3.16 -5.52 -2.59
C VAL A 90 2.82 -5.27 -4.06
N PRO A 91 1.83 -4.41 -4.37
CA PRO A 91 1.56 -4.03 -5.76
C PRO A 91 2.80 -3.45 -6.44
N GLN A 92 2.93 -3.66 -7.77
CA GLN A 92 3.94 -2.98 -8.57
C GLN A 92 3.77 -1.47 -8.46
N PHE A 93 4.86 -0.77 -8.17
CA PHE A 93 4.90 0.68 -8.23
C PHE A 93 5.19 1.13 -9.66
N LEU A 94 4.28 1.93 -10.24
CA LEU A 94 4.35 2.33 -11.64
C LEU A 94 4.91 3.75 -11.80
N GLY A 95 4.57 4.66 -10.88
CA GLY A 95 5.04 6.05 -10.94
C GLY A 95 4.24 6.99 -10.04
N THR A 96 4.50 8.30 -10.18
CA THR A 96 3.78 9.38 -9.48
C THR A 96 3.43 10.51 -10.43
N MET A 97 2.41 11.28 -10.06
CA MET A 97 2.09 12.58 -10.63
C MET A 97 1.98 13.58 -9.47
N ASP A 98 2.96 14.47 -9.35
CA ASP A 98 3.12 15.32 -8.18
C ASP A 98 2.54 16.70 -8.43
N LYS A 99 1.78 17.25 -7.46
CA LYS A 99 1.29 18.62 -7.40
C LYS A 99 0.61 19.11 -8.69
N PHE A 100 -0.35 18.32 -9.18
CA PHE A 100 -1.08 18.64 -10.41
C PHE A 100 -2.38 19.42 -10.15
N ASP A 101 -2.90 20.12 -11.18
CA ASP A 101 -4.17 20.85 -11.08
C ASP A 101 -5.37 19.88 -11.14
N PRO A 102 -6.15 19.73 -10.05
CA PRO A 102 -7.30 18.84 -10.02
C PRO A 102 -8.44 19.26 -10.98
N LYS A 103 -8.43 20.50 -11.47
CA LYS A 103 -9.41 20.99 -12.46
C LYS A 103 -9.31 20.24 -13.79
N LEU A 104 -8.11 19.74 -14.12
CA LEU A 104 -7.86 18.98 -15.35
C LEU A 104 -8.41 17.55 -15.29
N CYS A 105 -8.79 17.07 -14.09
CA CYS A 105 -9.35 15.73 -13.87
C CYS A 105 -10.83 15.76 -13.44
N GLN A 106 -11.60 16.77 -13.85
CA GLN A 106 -13.03 16.86 -13.51
C GLN A 106 -13.86 15.89 -14.37
N PRO A 107 -14.97 15.33 -13.84
CA PRO A 107 -15.54 15.59 -12.51
C PRO A 107 -14.97 14.72 -11.37
N HIS A 108 -13.97 13.88 -11.62
CA HIS A 108 -13.51 12.83 -10.71
C HIS A 108 -12.84 13.37 -9.45
N LEU A 109 -12.09 14.47 -9.57
CA LEU A 109 -11.34 15.07 -8.47
C LEU A 109 -12.03 16.30 -7.86
N LYS A 110 -13.37 16.32 -7.85
CA LYS A 110 -14.15 17.44 -7.28
C LYS A 110 -13.79 17.70 -5.80
N LYS A 111 -13.48 16.64 -5.03
CA LYS A 111 -13.13 16.74 -3.60
C LYS A 111 -11.87 17.57 -3.34
N PHE A 112 -10.98 17.68 -4.33
CA PHE A 112 -9.68 18.37 -4.22
C PHE A 112 -9.69 19.81 -4.72
N LEU A 113 -10.84 20.33 -5.18
CA LEU A 113 -10.92 21.69 -5.76
C LEU A 113 -10.78 22.79 -4.72
N GLU A 114 -11.16 22.51 -3.46
CA GLU A 114 -11.11 23.49 -2.36
C GLU A 114 -9.83 23.32 -1.52
N ASP A 115 -8.92 22.44 -1.92
CA ASP A 115 -7.66 22.24 -1.21
C ASP A 115 -6.76 23.47 -1.39
N GLU A 116 -6.10 23.88 -0.31
CA GLU A 116 -5.13 24.99 -0.33
C GLU A 116 -3.88 24.63 -1.18
N TYR A 117 -3.50 23.34 -1.18
CA TYR A 117 -2.33 22.84 -1.89
C TYR A 117 -2.74 21.80 -2.93
N PRO A 118 -2.10 21.80 -4.13
CA PRO A 118 -2.44 20.86 -5.19
C PRO A 118 -2.19 19.41 -4.76
N PRO A 119 -3.09 18.47 -5.13
CA PRO A 119 -2.96 17.06 -4.82
C PRO A 119 -1.79 16.42 -5.56
N SER A 120 -1.36 15.27 -5.05
CA SER A 120 -0.41 14.37 -5.71
C SER A 120 -0.98 12.96 -5.79
N ALA A 121 -0.57 12.21 -6.81
CA ALA A 121 -1.04 10.84 -7.02
C ALA A 121 0.13 9.87 -7.19
N LEU A 122 -0.10 8.63 -6.78
CA LEU A 122 0.75 7.50 -7.11
C LEU A 122 -0.02 6.47 -7.94
N PHE A 123 0.69 5.78 -8.83
CA PHE A 123 0.16 4.75 -9.70
C PHE A 123 0.70 3.39 -9.29
N LEU A 124 -0.21 2.44 -9.06
CA LEU A 124 0.09 1.07 -8.63
C LEU A 124 -0.55 0.06 -9.57
N GLU A 125 -0.02 -1.15 -9.56
CA GLU A 125 -0.68 -2.31 -10.15
C GLU A 125 -2.14 -2.41 -9.68
N TYR A 126 -3.05 -2.65 -10.62
CA TYR A 126 -4.41 -3.06 -10.29
C TYR A 126 -4.45 -4.57 -10.09
N ILE A 127 -4.70 -5.00 -8.87
CA ILE A 127 -4.88 -6.41 -8.52
C ILE A 127 -6.39 -6.61 -8.29
N PRO A 128 -7.08 -7.36 -9.15
CA PRO A 128 -8.51 -7.61 -8.97
C PRO A 128 -8.78 -8.61 -7.85
N ASN A 129 -10.03 -8.65 -7.39
CA ASN A 129 -10.56 -9.68 -6.47
C ASN A 129 -9.79 -9.80 -5.14
N MET A 130 -9.29 -8.68 -4.63
CA MET A 130 -8.67 -8.65 -3.29
C MET A 130 -9.72 -8.63 -2.19
N GLU A 131 -9.47 -9.37 -1.12
CA GLU A 131 -10.29 -9.41 0.09
C GLU A 131 -9.41 -9.27 1.34
N MET A 132 -9.85 -8.47 2.31
CA MET A 132 -9.17 -8.35 3.60
C MET A 132 -9.14 -9.68 4.33
N ILE A 133 -7.99 -10.00 4.97
CA ILE A 133 -7.90 -11.21 5.78
C ILE A 133 -8.91 -11.17 6.93
N ASN A 134 -9.59 -12.27 7.16
CA ASN A 134 -10.57 -12.44 8.23
C ASN A 134 -10.66 -13.92 8.66
N ILE A 135 -11.43 -14.22 9.70
CA ILE A 135 -11.53 -15.58 10.25
C ILE A 135 -12.10 -16.64 9.27
N HIS A 136 -12.81 -16.22 8.20
CA HIS A 136 -13.43 -17.13 7.22
C HIS A 136 -12.52 -17.45 6.05
N ASN A 137 -11.57 -16.57 5.73
CA ASN A 137 -10.62 -16.76 4.65
C ASN A 137 -9.18 -16.99 5.15
N TYR A 138 -8.99 -17.08 6.46
CA TYR A 138 -7.74 -17.39 7.10
C TYR A 138 -7.28 -18.82 6.72
N THR A 139 -6.00 -18.95 6.42
CA THR A 139 -5.26 -20.21 6.45
C THR A 139 -3.89 -19.97 7.07
N GLU A 140 -3.32 -21.00 7.68
CA GLU A 140 -1.95 -20.90 8.25
C GLU A 140 -0.93 -20.49 7.18
N VAL A 141 -1.10 -21.00 5.95
CA VAL A 141 -0.21 -20.67 4.81
C VAL A 141 -0.30 -19.21 4.46
N ARG A 142 -1.51 -18.65 4.33
CA ARG A 142 -1.72 -17.21 4.04
C ARG A 142 -1.13 -16.32 5.11
N MET A 143 -1.33 -16.68 6.38
CA MET A 143 -0.77 -15.92 7.49
C MET A 143 0.76 -15.99 7.50
N ASN A 144 1.35 -17.15 7.27
CA ASN A 144 2.80 -17.29 7.16
C ASN A 144 3.35 -16.48 5.97
N ASN A 145 2.62 -16.42 4.83
CA ASN A 145 3.00 -15.60 3.70
C ASN A 145 2.94 -14.10 4.03
N LEU A 146 1.97 -13.65 4.84
CA LEU A 146 1.92 -12.26 5.34
C LEU A 146 3.11 -11.96 6.25
N LEU A 147 3.47 -12.87 7.16
CA LEU A 147 4.67 -12.74 8.01
C LEU A 147 5.95 -12.68 7.20
N LEU A 148 6.12 -13.57 6.24
CA LEU A 148 7.27 -13.51 5.32
C LEU A 148 7.28 -12.19 4.53
N GLY A 149 6.10 -11.72 4.13
CA GLY A 149 5.96 -10.46 3.41
C GLY A 149 6.44 -9.25 4.23
N ILE A 150 6.01 -9.13 5.50
CA ILE A 150 6.45 -8.00 6.34
C ILE A 150 7.95 -8.07 6.62
N HIS A 151 8.53 -9.26 6.81
CA HIS A 151 9.99 -9.40 6.95
C HIS A 151 10.76 -8.95 5.71
N GLU A 152 10.26 -9.22 4.49
CA GLU A 152 10.87 -8.74 3.25
C GLU A 152 10.74 -7.21 3.09
N ILE A 153 9.64 -6.63 3.54
CA ILE A 153 9.44 -5.18 3.61
C ILE A 153 10.46 -4.54 4.57
N HIS A 154 10.64 -5.12 5.76
CA HIS A 154 11.62 -4.68 6.75
C HIS A 154 13.06 -4.79 6.27
N LYS A 155 13.42 -5.88 5.57
CA LYS A 155 14.74 -6.04 4.93
C LYS A 155 15.03 -4.96 3.90
N ALA A 156 14.01 -4.39 3.29
CA ALA A 156 14.15 -3.25 2.39
C ALA A 156 14.31 -1.91 3.14
N GLY A 157 14.32 -1.93 4.48
CA GLY A 157 14.41 -0.73 5.32
C GLY A 157 13.10 0.05 5.41
N VAL A 158 11.96 -0.59 5.19
CA VAL A 158 10.63 0.02 5.29
C VAL A 158 9.91 -0.55 6.52
N GLU A 159 9.49 0.30 7.44
CA GLU A 159 8.53 0.02 8.51
C GLU A 159 7.14 0.40 7.99
N HIS A 160 6.17 -0.51 8.06
CA HIS A 160 4.82 -0.26 7.55
C HIS A 160 4.04 0.72 8.44
N ASN A 161 4.20 0.58 9.74
CA ASN A 161 3.62 1.42 10.80
C ASN A 161 2.07 1.46 10.82
N ASP A 162 1.42 0.46 10.21
CA ASP A 162 -0.04 0.27 10.28
C ASP A 162 -0.43 -1.20 10.07
N ILE A 163 -0.04 -2.06 11.02
CA ILE A 163 -0.39 -3.49 11.04
C ILE A 163 -1.87 -3.63 11.36
N ARG A 164 -2.70 -3.59 10.32
CA ARG A 164 -4.16 -3.72 10.38
C ARG A 164 -4.64 -4.72 9.34
N HIS A 165 -5.68 -5.47 9.65
CA HIS A 165 -6.28 -6.45 8.73
C HIS A 165 -6.64 -5.83 7.37
N ARG A 166 -7.05 -4.55 7.34
CA ARG A 166 -7.39 -3.82 6.12
C ARG A 166 -6.24 -3.64 5.13
N ASN A 167 -5.00 -3.75 5.63
CA ASN A 167 -3.77 -3.60 4.84
C ASN A 167 -3.17 -4.96 4.44
N MET A 168 -3.83 -6.06 4.85
CA MET A 168 -3.44 -7.45 4.59
C MET A 168 -4.48 -8.12 3.72
N LEU A 169 -4.20 -8.25 2.43
CA LEU A 169 -5.18 -8.70 1.45
C LEU A 169 -4.83 -10.07 0.90
N ILE A 170 -5.87 -10.86 0.64
CA ILE A 170 -5.81 -12.14 -0.06
C ILE A 170 -6.28 -11.89 -1.50
N VAL A 171 -5.55 -12.39 -2.48
CA VAL A 171 -5.95 -12.32 -3.89
C VAL A 171 -6.76 -13.56 -4.23
N LYS A 172 -8.06 -13.36 -4.53
CA LYS A 172 -8.93 -14.44 -4.97
C LYS A 172 -8.69 -14.74 -6.46
N ASP A 173 -8.99 -15.98 -6.84
CA ASP A 173 -8.90 -16.44 -8.23
C ASP A 173 -7.48 -16.34 -8.84
N ASP A 174 -6.46 -16.14 -8.02
CA ASP A 174 -5.06 -16.19 -8.45
C ASP A 174 -4.65 -17.66 -8.67
N PRO A 175 -3.78 -17.98 -9.64
CA PRO A 175 -3.20 -19.31 -9.79
C PRO A 175 -2.52 -19.84 -8.53
N ASN A 176 -1.98 -18.93 -7.69
CA ASN A 176 -1.57 -19.24 -6.33
C ASN A 176 -2.70 -18.87 -5.34
N PRO A 177 -3.48 -19.84 -4.83
CA PRO A 177 -4.63 -19.59 -3.97
C PRO A 177 -4.27 -18.97 -2.62
N ASP A 178 -2.99 -18.99 -2.25
CA ASP A 178 -2.47 -18.44 -0.99
C ASP A 178 -1.67 -17.15 -1.20
N ARG A 179 -1.84 -16.49 -2.37
CA ARG A 179 -1.27 -15.17 -2.63
C ARG A 179 -1.87 -14.14 -1.70
N VAL A 180 -0.99 -13.41 -1.03
CA VAL A 180 -1.33 -12.29 -0.13
C VAL A 180 -0.54 -11.05 -0.53
N VAL A 181 -1.10 -9.88 -0.22
CA VAL A 181 -0.51 -8.60 -0.62
C VAL A 181 -0.64 -7.59 0.52
N TRP A 182 0.44 -6.88 0.82
CA TRP A 182 0.46 -5.73 1.70
C TRP A 182 0.19 -4.45 0.92
N ILE A 183 -0.65 -3.58 1.45
CA ILE A 183 -1.00 -2.28 0.84
C ILE A 183 -0.99 -1.16 1.88
N ASP A 184 -1.12 0.10 1.39
CA ASP A 184 -1.35 1.31 2.18
C ASP A 184 -0.15 1.71 3.06
N PHE A 185 0.94 2.13 2.41
CA PHE A 185 2.17 2.60 3.05
C PHE A 185 2.13 4.10 3.44
N ASN A 186 0.94 4.67 3.61
CA ASN A 186 0.74 6.08 3.91
C ASN A 186 1.25 6.52 5.30
N ARG A 187 1.59 5.55 6.16
CA ARG A 187 2.21 5.75 7.49
C ARG A 187 3.62 5.21 7.58
N ALA A 188 4.13 4.65 6.49
CA ALA A 188 5.41 3.97 6.48
C ALA A 188 6.58 4.91 6.78
N ASN A 189 7.57 4.40 7.45
CA ASN A 189 8.87 5.03 7.57
C ASN A 189 9.88 4.27 6.69
N THR A 190 10.67 5.00 5.90
CA THR A 190 11.73 4.42 5.09
C THR A 190 13.07 4.83 5.64
N TYR A 191 13.87 3.84 6.05
CA TYR A 191 15.15 4.02 6.70
C TYR A 191 16.33 3.73 5.76
N ASP A 192 17.49 4.28 6.08
CA ASP A 192 18.72 3.80 5.46
C ASP A 192 19.09 2.45 6.10
N GLU A 193 18.91 1.37 5.36
CA GLU A 193 19.10 0.00 5.81
C GLU A 193 20.53 -0.31 6.28
N HIS A 194 21.53 0.46 5.78
CA HIS A 194 22.94 0.30 6.17
C HIS A 194 23.30 1.11 7.42
N HIS A 195 22.49 2.12 7.76
CA HIS A 195 22.77 3.06 8.85
C HIS A 195 21.59 3.23 9.81
N MET A 196 20.80 2.17 10.00
CA MET A 196 19.70 2.20 10.96
C MET A 196 20.19 2.43 12.38
N THR A 197 19.59 3.39 13.06
CA THR A 197 19.79 3.62 14.50
C THR A 197 19.18 2.48 15.30
N ASP A 198 19.65 2.28 16.54
CA ASP A 198 19.10 1.26 17.42
C ASP A 198 17.60 1.47 17.69
N LYS A 199 17.14 2.73 17.77
CA LYS A 199 15.72 3.05 17.90
C LYS A 199 14.91 2.56 16.69
N GLN A 200 15.40 2.75 15.47
CA GLN A 200 14.71 2.28 14.25
C GLN A 200 14.66 0.76 14.18
N LYS A 201 15.73 0.07 14.60
CA LYS A 201 15.73 -1.40 14.71
C LYS A 201 14.70 -1.91 15.73
N VAL A 202 14.56 -1.21 16.86
CA VAL A 202 13.54 -1.54 17.86
C VAL A 202 12.14 -1.37 17.29
N LEU A 203 11.85 -0.29 16.57
CA LEU A 203 10.52 -0.08 15.94
C LEU A 203 10.16 -1.20 14.95
N ILE A 204 11.13 -1.62 14.11
CA ILE A 204 10.93 -2.76 13.21
C ILE A 204 10.67 -4.06 13.99
N ALA A 205 11.43 -4.32 15.05
CA ALA A 205 11.24 -5.52 15.87
C ALA A 205 9.89 -5.51 16.59
N GLU A 206 9.42 -4.36 17.07
CA GLU A 206 8.09 -4.20 17.67
C GLU A 206 6.96 -4.44 16.64
N GLU A 207 7.17 -4.05 15.39
CA GLU A 207 6.22 -4.33 14.31
C GLU A 207 6.17 -5.82 13.97
N GLU A 208 7.30 -6.51 13.94
CA GLU A 208 7.38 -7.96 13.76
C GLU A 208 6.68 -8.70 14.92
N GLU A 209 6.94 -8.31 16.17
CA GLU A 209 6.26 -8.87 17.33
C GLU A 209 4.74 -8.64 17.28
N SER A 210 4.31 -7.45 16.84
CA SER A 210 2.90 -7.13 16.63
C SER A 210 2.26 -8.07 15.61
N MET A 211 2.96 -8.38 14.50
CA MET A 211 2.45 -9.29 13.48
C MET A 211 2.39 -10.75 13.94
N GLU A 212 3.38 -11.20 14.74
CA GLU A 212 3.33 -12.51 15.39
C GLU A 212 2.16 -12.61 16.39
N GLY A 213 1.91 -11.54 17.14
CA GLY A 213 0.74 -11.42 18.01
C GLY A 213 -0.57 -11.52 17.24
N PHE A 214 -0.67 -10.85 16.10
CA PHE A 214 -1.85 -10.96 15.22
C PHE A 214 -2.07 -12.39 14.75
N LYS A 215 -1.01 -13.09 14.31
CA LYS A 215 -1.09 -14.50 13.93
C LYS A 215 -1.62 -15.35 15.09
N MET A 216 -1.04 -15.23 16.28
CA MET A 216 -1.43 -16.01 17.46
C MET A 216 -2.91 -15.82 17.80
N TYR A 217 -3.41 -14.58 17.74
CA TYR A 217 -4.80 -14.27 18.02
C TYR A 217 -5.75 -14.76 16.93
N MET A 218 -5.36 -14.66 15.66
CA MET A 218 -6.13 -15.19 14.54
C MET A 218 -6.23 -16.71 14.61
N ASP A 219 -5.14 -17.42 14.94
CA ASP A 219 -5.13 -18.88 15.13
C ASP A 219 -6.12 -19.34 16.21
N GLU A 220 -6.24 -18.56 17.30
CA GLU A 220 -7.18 -18.85 18.38
C GLU A 220 -8.63 -18.53 17.99
N ASP A 221 -8.86 -17.38 17.37
CA ASP A 221 -10.19 -16.92 16.96
C ASP A 221 -10.79 -17.84 15.89
N VAL A 222 -9.97 -18.31 14.95
CA VAL A 222 -10.38 -19.28 13.91
C VAL A 222 -10.76 -20.63 14.56
N ARG A 223 -9.96 -21.12 15.51
CA ARG A 223 -10.31 -22.35 16.25
C ARG A 223 -11.62 -22.22 17.03
N ASN A 224 -11.89 -21.04 17.56
CA ASN A 224 -13.10 -20.75 18.31
C ASN A 224 -14.30 -20.38 17.40
N GLY A 225 -14.08 -20.18 16.09
CA GLY A 225 -15.10 -19.79 15.12
C GLY A 225 -15.67 -18.37 15.35
N LYS A 226 -14.93 -17.52 16.06
CA LYS A 226 -15.40 -16.18 16.45
C LYS A 226 -14.23 -15.21 16.52
N LEU A 227 -14.39 -14.03 15.90
CA LEU A 227 -13.46 -12.91 16.04
C LEU A 227 -13.59 -12.34 17.47
N ASP A 228 -12.51 -12.38 18.24
CA ASP A 228 -12.44 -11.95 19.63
C ASP A 228 -11.08 -11.31 19.96
N LYS A 229 -10.01 -12.10 20.07
CA LYS A 229 -8.66 -11.61 20.42
C LYS A 229 -8.01 -10.78 19.32
N ALA A 230 -8.15 -11.22 18.07
CA ALA A 230 -7.65 -10.49 16.92
C ALA A 230 -8.42 -9.20 16.64
N TYR A 231 -9.57 -8.97 17.31
CA TYR A 231 -10.42 -7.79 17.10
C TYR A 231 -9.67 -6.47 17.25
N ILE A 232 -8.68 -6.40 18.13
CA ILE A 232 -7.81 -5.21 18.32
C ILE A 232 -7.16 -4.72 17.01
N PHE A 233 -6.85 -5.63 16.08
CA PHE A 233 -6.28 -5.29 14.75
C PHE A 233 -7.34 -4.85 13.73
N TYR A 234 -8.61 -4.97 14.06
CA TYR A 234 -9.76 -4.53 13.26
C TYR A 234 -10.26 -3.15 13.71
N CYS A 235 -9.90 -2.70 14.91
CA CYS A 235 -10.24 -1.38 15.39
C CYS A 235 -9.42 -0.31 14.66
N THR A 236 -10.08 0.73 14.20
CA THR A 236 -9.48 1.87 13.50
C THR A 236 -9.01 2.93 14.47
#